data_16748112a4fdfa3d7788a7b28501be5a
#
_entry.id   16748112a4fdfa3d7788a7b28501be5a
#
_cell.length_a   1.000
_cell.length_b   1.000
_cell.length_c   1.000
_cell.angle_alpha   90.00
_cell.angle_beta   90.00
_cell.angle_gamma   90.00
#
_symmetry.space_group_name_H-M   'P 1'
#
loop_
_entity.id
_entity.type
_entity.pdbx_description
1 polymer ?
#
loop_
_entity_poly.entity_id
_entity_poly.type
_entity_poly.pdbx_seq_one_letter_code
_entity_poly.pdbx_strand_id
1 'polypeptide(L)'
;LLLGARGVAFARIDPGAATYAAISLAWAAMPAALWTAKAMLSLGGVPMQIDGPMLATAELIRRLALPALLFAMPLWLLRDRLPRWASIAGLGVAGAIGLIAVHGLYRLGFAAVAGADFVSTGIAQRLVWEVLLIGVGWLLWRRGIPNGARALAIAGTAHAFWYGIILHNPLWAEQAVGGWPLVNLLLPLFLLPWAGMRLVGELFAPTSGTFVRIVQIATMALVALFAWATLRQVFHGSLLIETGVAPAENILRSLLLLALAIGFLLWGIRVGRRDWRIASLVLMLAAAGKVFLFDASGLEGLLRIGSFAALGFSLIGIGWLYSRQLAPATPAS
;
A
#
# COMPACT_ATOMS: atom_id res chain seq x y z
N LEU A 1 -7.88 31.64 26.92
CA LEU A 1 -6.66 31.01 26.83
C LEU A 1 -5.59 32.01 26.81
N LEU A 2 -4.93 32.88 26.86
CA LEU A 2 -3.71 33.33 26.80
C LEU A 2 -3.44 34.64 26.73
N LEU A 3 -2.68 35.09 27.30
CA LEU A 3 -2.15 35.87 27.75
C LEU A 3 -0.98 36.50 27.41
N GLY A 4 -0.93 37.46 26.89
CA GLY A 4 -0.06 38.55 26.60
C GLY A 4 1.31 38.42 27.04
N ALA A 5 2.22 38.27 26.25
CA ALA A 5 3.57 38.16 26.63
C ALA A 5 4.34 39.42 26.27
N ARG A 6 4.98 39.96 27.19
CA ARG A 6 6.15 40.81 26.95
C ARG A 6 7.37 40.05 27.44
N GLY A 7 8.28 39.73 26.53
CA GLY A 7 9.49 39.02 26.87
C GLY A 7 9.22 37.54 27.18
N VAL A 8 10.14 36.83 27.72
CA VAL A 8 10.07 35.42 28.13
C VAL A 8 9.07 35.20 29.27
N ALA A 9 7.87 35.75 29.16
CA ALA A 9 6.80 35.51 30.09
C ALA A 9 6.07 34.24 29.65
N PHE A 10 5.96 33.27 30.53
CA PHE A 10 5.00 32.17 30.42
C PHE A 10 3.64 32.80 30.14
N ALA A 11 3.07 32.44 29.00
CA ALA A 11 1.74 32.85 28.70
C ALA A 11 0.84 32.49 29.87
N ARG A 12 0.15 33.43 30.47
CA ARG A 12 -0.82 33.13 31.51
C ARG A 12 -1.99 32.43 30.82
N ILE A 13 -2.10 31.12 31.04
CA ILE A 13 -3.23 30.33 30.60
C ILE A 13 -4.39 30.68 31.55
N ASP A 14 -5.52 31.13 30.99
CA ASP A 14 -6.73 31.27 31.78
C ASP A 14 -7.06 29.91 32.44
N PRO A 15 -7.15 29.85 33.79
CA PRO A 15 -7.38 28.58 34.50
C PRO A 15 -8.63 27.83 34.01
N GLY A 16 -9.70 28.53 33.63
CA GLY A 16 -10.92 27.92 33.10
C GLY A 16 -10.68 27.24 31.78
N ALA A 17 -9.93 27.88 30.86
CA ALA A 17 -9.61 27.30 29.57
C ALA A 17 -8.62 26.13 29.69
N ALA A 18 -7.66 26.20 30.62
CA ALA A 18 -6.76 25.08 30.90
C ALA A 18 -7.52 23.88 31.46
N THR A 19 -8.43 24.10 32.38
CA THR A 19 -9.29 23.04 32.95
C THR A 19 -10.17 22.39 31.88
N TYR A 20 -10.79 23.21 31.03
CA TYR A 20 -11.60 22.71 29.91
C TYR A 20 -10.80 21.86 28.93
N ALA A 21 -9.61 22.33 28.55
CA ALA A 21 -8.72 21.58 27.68
C ALA A 21 -8.28 20.25 28.32
N ALA A 22 -7.93 20.26 29.62
CA ALA A 22 -7.54 19.06 30.35
C ALA A 22 -8.68 18.03 30.41
N ILE A 23 -9.91 18.46 30.72
CA ILE A 23 -11.07 17.60 30.75
C ILE A 23 -11.35 17.00 29.36
N SER A 24 -11.30 17.81 28.30
CA SER A 24 -11.50 17.36 26.92
C SER A 24 -10.46 16.33 26.49
N LEU A 25 -9.18 16.53 26.81
CA LEU A 25 -8.10 15.59 26.52
C LEU A 25 -8.23 14.31 27.36
N ALA A 26 -8.54 14.41 28.66
CA ALA A 26 -8.74 13.25 29.53
C ALA A 26 -9.91 12.39 29.02
N TRP A 27 -10.99 13.02 28.55
CA TRP A 27 -12.15 12.32 27.98
C TRP A 27 -11.81 11.56 26.71
N ALA A 28 -10.94 12.11 25.86
CA ALA A 28 -10.50 11.47 24.62
C ALA A 28 -9.34 10.47 24.82
N ALA A 29 -8.61 10.54 25.93
CA ALA A 29 -7.34 9.84 26.12
C ALA A 29 -7.48 8.33 26.04
N MET A 30 -8.42 7.73 26.75
CA MET A 30 -8.60 6.27 26.78
C MET A 30 -8.98 5.70 25.41
N PRO A 31 -10.03 6.19 24.72
CA PRO A 31 -10.37 5.68 23.39
C PRO A 31 -9.29 5.94 22.36
N ALA A 32 -8.58 7.08 22.43
CA ALA A 32 -7.46 7.37 21.54
C ALA A 32 -6.27 6.42 21.79
N ALA A 33 -5.93 6.14 23.07
CA ALA A 33 -4.88 5.19 23.44
C ALA A 33 -5.21 3.76 22.98
N LEU A 34 -6.43 3.28 23.20
CA LEU A 34 -6.87 1.95 22.74
C LEU A 34 -6.81 1.84 21.21
N TRP A 35 -7.27 2.87 20.52
CA TRP A 35 -7.17 2.90 19.05
C TRP A 35 -5.73 2.88 18.57
N THR A 36 -4.87 3.70 19.17
CA THR A 36 -3.45 3.76 18.83
C THR A 36 -2.76 2.43 19.11
N ALA A 37 -3.04 1.77 20.22
CA ALA A 37 -2.50 0.46 20.53
C ALA A 37 -2.91 -0.60 19.49
N LYS A 38 -4.19 -0.64 19.11
CA LYS A 38 -4.68 -1.52 18.02
C LYS A 38 -4.01 -1.18 16.67
N ALA A 39 -3.83 0.09 16.35
CA ALA A 39 -3.13 0.52 15.15
C ALA A 39 -1.66 0.09 15.15
N MET A 40 -0.96 0.20 16.29
CA MET A 40 0.41 -0.30 16.42
C MET A 40 0.51 -1.82 16.24
N LEU A 41 -0.40 -2.58 16.82
CA LEU A 41 -0.45 -4.03 16.61
C LEU A 41 -0.73 -4.37 15.14
N SER A 42 -1.57 -3.60 14.46
CA SER A 42 -1.87 -3.81 13.05
C SER A 42 -0.68 -3.59 12.14
N LEU A 43 0.29 -2.74 12.51
CA LEU A 43 1.56 -2.60 11.79
C LEU A 43 2.38 -3.89 11.79
N GLY A 44 2.16 -4.77 12.76
CA GLY A 44 2.74 -6.12 12.83
C GLY A 44 1.88 -7.20 12.17
N GLY A 45 0.80 -6.83 11.47
CA GLY A 45 -0.07 -7.78 10.78
C GLY A 45 -1.25 -8.32 11.60
N VAL A 46 -1.42 -7.86 12.84
CA VAL A 46 -2.62 -8.23 13.63
C VAL A 46 -3.85 -7.53 13.03
N PRO A 47 -4.91 -8.28 12.67
CA PRO A 47 -6.12 -7.67 12.17
C PRO A 47 -6.71 -6.66 13.15
N MET A 48 -6.94 -5.44 12.67
CA MET A 48 -7.57 -4.42 13.51
C MET A 48 -9.09 -4.67 13.57
N GLN A 49 -9.52 -5.59 14.43
CA GLN A 49 -10.93 -5.94 14.57
C GLN A 49 -11.73 -4.86 15.33
N ILE A 50 -13.04 -4.77 14.99
CA ILE A 50 -14.00 -3.87 15.66
C ILE A 50 -14.72 -4.66 16.77
N ASP A 51 -14.04 -5.51 17.48
CA ASP A 51 -14.58 -6.29 18.58
C ASP A 51 -14.30 -5.62 19.93
N GLY A 52 -15.14 -5.93 20.89
CA GLY A 52 -15.14 -5.33 22.21
C GLY A 52 -15.88 -3.99 22.26
N PRO A 53 -15.68 -3.18 23.31
CA PRO A 53 -16.38 -1.92 23.51
C PRO A 53 -15.87 -0.82 22.59
N MET A 54 -15.65 -1.13 21.31
CA MET A 54 -15.46 -0.12 20.29
C MET A 54 -16.73 0.69 20.23
N LEU A 55 -16.54 1.95 20.51
CA LEU A 55 -17.57 2.94 20.72
C LEU A 55 -18.59 2.88 19.59
N ALA A 56 -19.86 2.84 19.94
CA ALA A 56 -20.92 3.12 19.01
C ALA A 56 -20.65 4.47 18.31
N THR A 57 -21.19 4.69 17.12
CA THR A 57 -20.95 5.92 16.34
C THR A 57 -21.12 7.18 17.19
N ALA A 58 -22.16 7.22 18.03
CA ALA A 58 -22.41 8.34 18.96
C ALA A 58 -21.28 8.52 19.99
N GLU A 59 -20.70 7.43 20.50
CA GLU A 59 -19.59 7.49 21.44
C GLU A 59 -18.29 7.97 20.76
N LEU A 60 -18.00 7.53 19.54
CA LEU A 60 -16.86 8.05 18.76
C LEU A 60 -16.98 9.55 18.51
N ILE A 61 -18.17 10.01 18.15
CA ILE A 61 -18.41 11.45 17.96
C ILE A 61 -18.22 12.19 19.27
N ARG A 62 -18.82 11.70 20.36
CA ARG A 62 -18.79 12.38 21.67
C ARG A 62 -17.40 12.36 22.32
N ARG A 63 -16.66 11.26 22.22
CA ARG A 63 -15.37 11.08 22.91
C ARG A 63 -14.14 11.43 22.09
N LEU A 64 -14.22 11.49 20.77
CA LEU A 64 -13.09 11.79 19.90
C LEU A 64 -13.36 12.96 18.98
N ALA A 65 -14.40 12.92 18.14
CA ALA A 65 -14.63 13.96 17.14
C ALA A 65 -14.95 15.33 17.79
N LEU A 66 -15.87 15.35 18.75
CA LEU A 66 -16.24 16.59 19.44
C LEU A 66 -15.07 17.20 20.24
N PRO A 67 -14.34 16.45 21.09
CA PRO A 67 -13.13 16.99 21.74
C PRO A 67 -12.08 17.49 20.75
N ALA A 68 -11.83 16.79 19.65
CA ALA A 68 -10.89 17.23 18.64
C ALA A 68 -11.30 18.59 18.04
N LEU A 69 -12.57 18.77 17.69
CA LEU A 69 -13.09 20.02 17.14
C LEU A 69 -13.06 21.16 18.18
N LEU A 70 -13.53 20.88 19.40
CA LEU A 70 -13.55 21.86 20.49
C LEU A 70 -12.14 22.30 20.91
N PHE A 71 -11.15 21.44 20.70
CA PHE A 71 -9.74 21.75 20.96
C PHE A 71 -9.07 22.45 19.76
N ALA A 72 -9.34 22.00 18.55
CA ALA A 72 -8.77 22.59 17.33
C ALA A 72 -9.27 24.01 17.03
N MET A 73 -10.58 24.24 17.18
CA MET A 73 -11.21 25.52 16.81
C MET A 73 -10.63 26.72 17.57
N PRO A 74 -10.55 26.74 18.91
CA PRO A 74 -9.91 27.84 19.64
C PRO A 74 -8.43 28.01 19.30
N LEU A 75 -7.69 26.92 19.14
CA LEU A 75 -6.29 26.97 18.75
C LEU A 75 -6.08 27.61 17.38
N TRP A 76 -6.95 27.28 16.42
CA TRP A 76 -6.91 27.87 15.09
C TRP A 76 -7.28 29.35 15.10
N LEU A 77 -8.32 29.74 15.85
CA LEU A 77 -8.76 31.14 15.96
C LEU A 77 -7.74 32.02 16.67
N LEU A 78 -7.02 31.46 17.64
CA LEU A 78 -6.03 32.18 18.45
C LEU A 78 -4.59 31.97 17.99
N ARG A 79 -4.37 31.29 16.85
CA ARG A 79 -3.03 30.90 16.38
C ARG A 79 -2.03 32.05 16.30
N ASP A 80 -2.50 33.27 15.96
CA ASP A 80 -1.65 34.46 15.82
C ASP A 80 -1.29 35.07 17.17
N ARG A 81 -1.98 34.70 18.27
CA ARG A 81 -1.74 35.13 19.64
C ARG A 81 -0.96 34.12 20.46
N LEU A 82 -0.80 32.88 19.94
CA LEU A 82 -0.11 31.79 20.59
C LEU A 82 1.35 31.71 20.13
N PRO A 83 2.27 31.26 21.00
CA PRO A 83 3.59 30.84 20.55
C PRO A 83 3.44 29.78 19.45
N ARG A 84 4.22 29.90 18.39
CA ARG A 84 4.11 29.02 17.18
C ARG A 84 4.21 27.55 17.55
N TRP A 85 5.08 27.16 18.47
CA TRP A 85 5.22 25.78 18.92
C TRP A 85 3.96 25.27 19.62
N ALA A 86 3.29 26.10 20.44
CA ALA A 86 2.06 25.72 21.13
C ALA A 86 0.89 25.52 20.16
N SER A 87 0.76 26.38 19.15
CA SER A 87 -0.24 26.24 18.10
C SER A 87 -0.01 24.97 17.30
N ILE A 88 1.24 24.69 16.89
CA ILE A 88 1.58 23.49 16.11
C ILE A 88 1.34 22.23 16.94
N ALA A 89 1.83 22.19 18.18
CA ALA A 89 1.65 21.03 19.05
C ALA A 89 0.16 20.77 19.35
N GLY A 90 -0.58 21.81 19.72
CA GLY A 90 -2.00 21.68 20.04
C GLY A 90 -2.85 21.27 18.83
N LEU A 91 -2.63 21.89 17.66
CA LEU A 91 -3.31 21.48 16.43
C LEU A 91 -2.89 20.09 15.98
N GLY A 92 -1.64 19.70 16.23
CA GLY A 92 -1.17 18.33 15.98
C GLY A 92 -1.90 17.29 16.83
N VAL A 93 -2.07 17.54 18.13
CA VAL A 93 -2.84 16.67 19.03
C VAL A 93 -4.32 16.60 18.61
N ALA A 94 -4.95 17.75 18.35
CA ALA A 94 -6.31 17.79 17.86
C ALA A 94 -6.49 17.03 16.53
N GLY A 95 -5.55 17.21 15.61
CA GLY A 95 -5.51 16.53 14.33
C GLY A 95 -5.36 15.01 14.47
N ALA A 96 -4.49 14.55 15.38
CA ALA A 96 -4.33 13.13 15.67
C ALA A 96 -5.62 12.49 16.22
N ILE A 97 -6.26 13.13 17.20
CA ILE A 97 -7.54 12.67 17.75
C ILE A 97 -8.63 12.69 16.67
N GLY A 98 -8.66 13.75 15.85
CA GLY A 98 -9.60 13.86 14.72
C GLY A 98 -9.39 12.76 13.67
N LEU A 99 -8.14 12.44 13.34
CA LEU A 99 -7.82 11.35 12.40
C LEU A 99 -8.28 9.99 12.94
N ILE A 100 -8.08 9.74 14.24
CA ILE A 100 -8.59 8.53 14.92
C ILE A 100 -10.11 8.48 14.82
N ALA A 101 -10.80 9.61 15.08
CA ALA A 101 -12.25 9.68 14.97
C ALA A 101 -12.75 9.40 13.55
N VAL A 102 -12.15 10.01 12.54
CA VAL A 102 -12.50 9.80 11.12
C VAL A 102 -12.27 8.35 10.71
N HIS A 103 -11.12 7.77 11.06
CA HIS A 103 -10.84 6.36 10.75
C HIS A 103 -11.80 5.42 11.48
N GLY A 104 -12.13 5.70 12.75
CA GLY A 104 -13.10 4.92 13.51
C GLY A 104 -14.49 4.98 12.91
N LEU A 105 -14.98 6.18 12.57
CA LEU A 105 -16.28 6.37 11.91
C LEU A 105 -16.34 5.67 10.56
N TYR A 106 -15.26 5.77 9.78
CA TYR A 106 -15.13 5.05 8.53
C TYR A 106 -15.30 3.55 8.72
N ARG A 107 -14.58 2.96 9.68
CA ARG A 107 -14.62 1.52 9.93
C ARG A 107 -16.01 1.05 10.39
N LEU A 108 -16.65 1.80 11.30
CA LEU A 108 -18.03 1.49 11.73
C LEU A 108 -19.01 1.62 10.57
N GLY A 109 -18.92 2.67 9.77
CA GLY A 109 -19.77 2.86 8.60
C GLY A 109 -19.60 1.74 7.58
N PHE A 110 -18.35 1.34 7.29
CA PHE A 110 -18.07 0.22 6.40
C PHE A 110 -18.63 -1.10 6.95
N ALA A 111 -18.41 -1.37 8.23
CA ALA A 111 -18.91 -2.59 8.89
C ALA A 111 -20.45 -2.68 8.91
N ALA A 112 -21.14 -1.56 9.04
CA ALA A 112 -22.60 -1.51 9.00
C ALA A 112 -23.17 -1.86 7.60
N VAL A 113 -22.42 -1.62 6.53
CA VAL A 113 -22.85 -1.87 5.14
C VAL A 113 -22.36 -3.23 4.63
N ALA A 114 -21.10 -3.57 4.89
CA ALA A 114 -20.42 -4.72 4.27
C ALA A 114 -20.06 -5.83 5.27
N GLY A 115 -20.26 -5.60 6.57
CA GLY A 115 -19.81 -6.51 7.62
C GLY A 115 -18.39 -6.21 8.12
N ALA A 116 -18.00 -6.88 9.21
CA ALA A 116 -16.75 -6.67 9.92
C ALA A 116 -15.77 -7.85 9.83
N ASP A 117 -16.13 -8.91 9.09
CA ASP A 117 -15.27 -10.08 8.96
C ASP A 117 -14.01 -9.75 8.18
N PHE A 118 -12.86 -10.07 8.79
CA PHE A 118 -11.57 -9.71 8.24
C PHE A 118 -11.22 -10.48 6.96
N VAL A 119 -11.63 -11.75 6.88
CA VAL A 119 -11.31 -12.60 5.72
C VAL A 119 -12.12 -12.19 4.49
N SER A 120 -13.43 -12.02 4.65
CA SER A 120 -14.33 -11.74 3.53
C SER A 120 -14.36 -10.28 3.09
N THR A 121 -14.17 -9.33 4.02
CA THR A 121 -14.34 -7.89 3.74
C THR A 121 -13.08 -7.06 3.96
N GLY A 122 -12.02 -7.63 4.52
CA GLY A 122 -10.82 -6.90 4.89
C GLY A 122 -10.10 -6.21 3.72
N ILE A 123 -10.02 -6.84 2.55
CA ILE A 123 -9.45 -6.20 1.35
C ILE A 123 -10.33 -5.03 0.94
N ALA A 124 -11.63 -5.23 0.78
CA ALA A 124 -12.56 -4.18 0.35
C ALA A 124 -12.52 -2.96 1.28
N GLN A 125 -12.48 -3.20 2.61
CA GLN A 125 -12.36 -2.15 3.60
C GLN A 125 -11.07 -1.33 3.41
N ARG A 126 -9.92 -1.97 3.23
CA ARG A 126 -8.65 -1.27 3.00
C ARG A 126 -8.65 -0.49 1.70
N LEU A 127 -9.13 -1.11 0.61
CA LEU A 127 -9.20 -0.47 -0.70
C LEU A 127 -10.05 0.80 -0.69
N VAL A 128 -11.23 0.78 -0.06
CA VAL A 128 -12.08 1.98 0.05
C VAL A 128 -11.37 3.08 0.84
N TRP A 129 -10.69 2.74 1.94
CA TRP A 129 -9.89 3.70 2.71
C TRP A 129 -8.75 4.31 1.89
N GLU A 130 -8.04 3.49 1.13
CA GLU A 130 -6.95 3.91 0.25
C GLU A 130 -7.43 4.80 -0.89
N VAL A 131 -8.58 4.46 -1.50
CA VAL A 131 -9.24 5.31 -2.51
C VAL A 131 -9.61 6.66 -1.92
N LEU A 132 -10.12 6.70 -0.68
CA LEU A 132 -10.42 7.96 0.00
C LEU A 132 -9.16 8.78 0.23
N LEU A 133 -8.09 8.18 0.75
CA LEU A 133 -6.84 8.90 1.01
C LEU A 133 -6.20 9.43 -0.28
N ILE A 134 -6.01 8.58 -1.28
CA ILE A 134 -5.37 8.94 -2.54
C ILE A 134 -6.27 9.90 -3.33
N GLY A 135 -7.58 9.64 -3.38
CA GLY A 135 -8.55 10.45 -4.11
C GLY A 135 -8.71 11.84 -3.51
N VAL A 136 -8.82 11.96 -2.17
CA VAL A 136 -8.84 13.27 -1.49
C VAL A 136 -7.49 13.97 -1.67
N GLY A 137 -6.37 13.23 -1.60
CA GLY A 137 -5.05 13.77 -1.90
C GLY A 137 -4.97 14.38 -3.30
N TRP A 138 -5.45 13.66 -4.31
CA TRP A 138 -5.55 14.17 -5.68
C TRP A 138 -6.46 15.39 -5.79
N LEU A 139 -7.62 15.39 -5.12
CA LEU A 139 -8.55 16.51 -5.12
C LEU A 139 -7.94 17.76 -4.49
N LEU A 140 -7.24 17.62 -3.36
CA LEU A 140 -6.53 18.73 -2.71
C LEU A 140 -5.42 19.30 -3.61
N TRP A 141 -4.72 18.45 -4.33
CA TRP A 141 -3.75 18.88 -5.33
C TRP A 141 -4.41 19.75 -6.41
N ARG A 142 -5.51 19.27 -6.97
CA ARG A 142 -6.31 20.05 -7.96
C ARG A 142 -6.84 21.39 -7.42
N ARG A 143 -7.02 21.49 -6.09
CA ARG A 143 -7.44 22.70 -5.39
C ARG A 143 -6.30 23.61 -4.94
N GLY A 144 -5.04 23.28 -5.27
CA GLY A 144 -3.88 24.10 -4.90
C GLY A 144 -3.48 23.99 -3.42
N ILE A 145 -3.81 22.89 -2.73
CA ILE A 145 -3.43 22.61 -1.33
C ILE A 145 -2.34 21.51 -1.30
N PRO A 146 -1.09 21.84 -1.66
CA PRO A 146 -0.06 20.84 -1.93
C PRO A 146 0.37 20.04 -0.69
N ASN A 147 0.43 20.66 0.49
CA ASN A 147 0.89 19.98 1.70
C ASN A 147 -0.11 18.90 2.15
N GLY A 148 -1.41 19.20 2.12
CA GLY A 148 -2.46 18.21 2.40
C GLY A 148 -2.47 17.09 1.35
N ALA A 149 -2.32 17.45 0.07
CA ALA A 149 -2.24 16.50 -1.03
C ALA A 149 -1.06 15.52 -0.85
N ARG A 150 0.13 16.04 -0.54
CA ARG A 150 1.34 15.23 -0.29
C ARG A 150 1.15 14.27 0.88
N ALA A 151 0.66 14.77 2.00
CA ALA A 151 0.43 13.96 3.20
C ALA A 151 -0.53 12.79 2.92
N LEU A 152 -1.67 13.05 2.30
CA LEU A 152 -2.68 12.02 2.01
C LEU A 152 -2.23 11.05 0.92
N ALA A 153 -1.56 11.52 -0.14
CA ALA A 153 -1.03 10.66 -1.18
C ALA A 153 0.04 9.69 -0.64
N ILE A 154 0.98 10.19 0.19
CA ILE A 154 1.99 9.36 0.84
C ILE A 154 1.31 8.36 1.78
N ALA A 155 0.40 8.82 2.66
CA ALA A 155 -0.27 7.96 3.62
C ALA A 155 -1.07 6.85 2.92
N GLY A 156 -1.87 7.18 1.90
CA GLY A 156 -2.65 6.21 1.14
C GLY A 156 -1.77 5.21 0.37
N THR A 157 -0.69 5.70 -0.25
CA THR A 157 0.27 4.84 -0.97
C THR A 157 1.01 3.90 -0.02
N ALA A 158 1.52 4.42 1.10
CA ALA A 158 2.21 3.62 2.10
C ALA A 158 1.28 2.58 2.74
N HIS A 159 0.03 2.94 3.03
CA HIS A 159 -0.99 2.04 3.54
C HIS A 159 -1.28 0.91 2.54
N ALA A 160 -1.47 1.22 1.27
CA ALA A 160 -1.72 0.24 0.22
C ALA A 160 -0.57 -0.76 0.05
N PHE A 161 0.69 -0.28 0.07
CA PHE A 161 1.84 -1.17 0.03
C PHE A 161 1.96 -2.01 1.29
N TRP A 162 1.89 -1.38 2.47
CA TRP A 162 2.13 -2.08 3.73
C TRP A 162 1.07 -3.14 4.01
N TYR A 163 -0.19 -2.76 3.97
CA TYR A 163 -1.27 -3.67 4.31
C TYR A 163 -1.72 -4.54 3.13
N GLY A 164 -1.81 -3.98 1.93
CA GLY A 164 -2.33 -4.70 0.76
C GLY A 164 -1.29 -5.60 0.09
N ILE A 165 -0.04 -5.14 -0.01
CA ILE A 165 0.99 -5.88 -0.75
C ILE A 165 1.88 -6.70 0.19
N ILE A 166 2.25 -6.17 1.37
CA ILE A 166 3.22 -6.84 2.25
C ILE A 166 2.52 -7.74 3.28
N LEU A 167 1.63 -7.19 4.12
CA LEU A 167 1.09 -7.93 5.27
C LEU A 167 -0.08 -8.86 4.92
N HIS A 168 -1.07 -8.35 4.21
CA HIS A 168 -2.34 -9.05 3.99
C HIS A 168 -2.61 -9.29 2.50
N ASN A 169 -1.58 -9.62 1.75
CA ASN A 169 -1.76 -10.00 0.36
C ASN A 169 -2.44 -11.37 0.28
N PRO A 170 -3.46 -11.54 -0.55
CA PRO A 170 -4.21 -12.79 -0.67
C PRO A 170 -3.36 -13.99 -1.13
N LEU A 171 -2.15 -13.78 -1.63
CA LEU A 171 -1.22 -14.87 -1.97
C LEU A 171 -0.62 -15.58 -0.76
N TRP A 172 -0.60 -14.92 0.42
CA TRP A 172 -0.04 -15.49 1.66
C TRP A 172 -0.84 -15.14 2.93
N ALA A 173 -1.95 -14.42 2.81
CA ALA A 173 -2.87 -14.13 3.89
C ALA A 173 -4.28 -14.58 3.50
N GLU A 174 -5.03 -15.08 4.47
CA GLU A 174 -6.40 -15.54 4.28
C GLU A 174 -7.32 -14.34 4.04
N GLN A 175 -7.51 -14.01 2.76
CA GLN A 175 -8.30 -12.87 2.30
C GLN A 175 -9.09 -13.24 1.05
N ALA A 176 -10.39 -13.02 1.09
CA ALA A 176 -11.27 -13.26 -0.05
C ALA A 176 -11.14 -12.14 -1.10
N VAL A 177 -10.90 -12.54 -2.35
CA VAL A 177 -10.75 -11.60 -3.47
C VAL A 177 -11.99 -11.47 -4.34
N GLY A 178 -13.00 -12.31 -4.13
CA GLY A 178 -14.20 -12.41 -4.96
C GLY A 178 -14.13 -13.58 -5.96
N GLY A 179 -15.31 -14.02 -6.44
CA GLY A 179 -15.41 -15.24 -7.24
C GLY A 179 -15.06 -15.11 -8.72
N TRP A 180 -15.11 -13.89 -9.30
CA TRP A 180 -14.91 -13.70 -10.74
C TRP A 180 -13.49 -13.31 -11.07
N PRO A 181 -12.76 -14.07 -11.90
CA PRO A 181 -11.43 -13.65 -12.39
C PRO A 181 -11.51 -12.31 -13.13
N LEU A 182 -10.50 -11.45 -12.93
CA LEU A 182 -10.35 -10.11 -13.49
C LEU A 182 -11.31 -9.04 -12.93
N VAL A 183 -12.58 -9.37 -12.66
CA VAL A 183 -13.56 -8.44 -12.08
C VAL A 183 -13.72 -8.73 -10.59
N ASN A 184 -12.71 -8.34 -9.81
CA ASN A 184 -12.60 -8.68 -8.39
C ASN A 184 -11.74 -7.64 -7.65
N LEU A 185 -11.39 -7.93 -6.39
CA LEU A 185 -10.58 -7.03 -5.56
C LEU A 185 -9.08 -7.05 -5.90
N LEU A 186 -8.59 -8.00 -6.71
CA LEU A 186 -7.19 -8.05 -7.11
C LEU A 186 -6.78 -6.84 -7.95
N LEU A 187 -7.59 -6.48 -8.94
CA LEU A 187 -7.26 -5.34 -9.81
C LEU A 187 -7.04 -4.05 -9.01
N PRO A 188 -7.98 -3.56 -8.18
CA PRO A 188 -7.75 -2.37 -7.37
C PRO A 188 -6.64 -2.57 -6.32
N LEU A 189 -6.45 -3.77 -5.77
CA LEU A 189 -5.39 -4.07 -4.80
C LEU A 189 -3.99 -3.78 -5.35
N PHE A 190 -3.74 -4.09 -6.62
CA PHE A 190 -2.45 -3.84 -7.26
C PHE A 190 -2.39 -2.50 -8.01
N LEU A 191 -3.54 -1.97 -8.44
CA LEU A 191 -3.63 -0.70 -9.17
C LEU A 191 -3.46 0.53 -8.25
N LEU A 192 -4.06 0.50 -7.05
CA LEU A 192 -4.03 1.66 -6.13
C LEU A 192 -2.62 2.03 -5.65
N PRO A 193 -1.74 1.10 -5.21
CA PRO A 193 -0.37 1.45 -4.86
C PRO A 193 0.40 2.01 -6.07
N TRP A 194 0.16 1.50 -7.28
CA TRP A 194 0.74 2.06 -8.51
C TRP A 194 0.25 3.49 -8.78
N ALA A 195 -1.07 3.72 -8.72
CA ALA A 195 -1.67 5.05 -8.91
C ALA A 195 -1.18 6.05 -7.85
N GLY A 196 -1.08 5.61 -6.60
CA GLY A 196 -0.53 6.40 -5.51
C GLY A 196 0.93 6.80 -5.73
N MET A 197 1.79 5.88 -6.17
CA MET A 197 3.18 6.20 -6.54
C MET A 197 3.26 7.23 -7.68
N ARG A 198 2.37 7.13 -8.68
CA ARG A 198 2.30 8.10 -9.78
C ARG A 198 1.93 9.48 -9.24
N LEU A 199 0.90 9.57 -8.42
CA LEU A 199 0.47 10.83 -7.79
C LEU A 199 1.58 11.43 -6.92
N VAL A 200 2.26 10.62 -6.10
CA VAL A 200 3.41 11.08 -5.29
C VAL A 200 4.51 11.62 -6.21
N GLY A 201 4.82 10.93 -7.30
CA GLY A 201 5.80 11.41 -8.27
C GLY A 201 5.45 12.78 -8.86
N GLU A 202 4.20 13.01 -9.21
CA GLU A 202 3.73 14.30 -9.74
C GLU A 202 3.76 15.41 -8.68
N LEU A 203 3.40 15.09 -7.42
CA LEU A 203 3.40 16.06 -6.31
C LEU A 203 4.79 16.50 -5.86
N PHE A 204 5.82 15.70 -6.13
CA PHE A 204 7.22 15.98 -5.80
C PHE A 204 8.11 16.21 -7.02
N ALA A 205 7.53 16.49 -8.17
CA ALA A 205 8.29 16.77 -9.39
C ALA A 205 9.16 18.05 -9.22
N PRO A 206 10.38 18.06 -9.79
CA PRO A 206 11.07 17.01 -10.52
C PRO A 206 11.58 15.90 -9.59
N THR A 207 11.34 14.64 -9.97
CA THR A 207 11.73 13.48 -9.15
C THR A 207 13.16 13.02 -9.48
N SER A 208 13.83 12.46 -8.46
CA SER A 208 15.17 11.88 -8.65
C SER A 208 15.14 10.63 -9.56
N GLY A 209 16.24 10.36 -10.24
CA GLY A 209 16.40 9.14 -11.02
C GLY A 209 16.22 7.87 -10.20
N THR A 210 16.60 7.89 -8.92
CA THR A 210 16.39 6.80 -7.97
C THR A 210 14.90 6.56 -7.72
N PHE A 211 14.10 7.61 -7.51
CA PHE A 211 12.67 7.47 -7.33
C PHE A 211 12.00 6.86 -8.56
N VAL A 212 12.36 7.35 -9.75
CA VAL A 212 11.85 6.78 -11.01
C VAL A 212 12.18 5.30 -11.13
N ARG A 213 13.39 4.88 -10.76
CA ARG A 213 13.79 3.47 -10.79
C ARG A 213 12.99 2.65 -9.79
N ILE A 214 12.78 3.13 -8.56
CA ILE A 214 11.93 2.46 -7.55
C ILE A 214 10.51 2.26 -8.09
N VAL A 215 9.91 3.28 -8.69
CA VAL A 215 8.57 3.17 -9.28
C VAL A 215 8.54 2.14 -10.40
N GLN A 216 9.58 2.05 -11.25
CA GLN A 216 9.66 1.04 -12.30
C GLN A 216 9.73 -0.38 -11.73
N ILE A 217 10.62 -0.62 -10.76
CA ILE A 217 10.76 -1.93 -10.10
C ILE A 217 9.47 -2.32 -9.39
N ALA A 218 8.87 -1.41 -8.63
CA ALA A 218 7.59 -1.65 -7.97
C ALA A 218 6.48 -1.97 -8.98
N THR A 219 6.42 -1.26 -10.12
CA THR A 219 5.46 -1.55 -11.19
C THR A 219 5.64 -2.97 -11.73
N MET A 220 6.88 -3.40 -12.00
CA MET A 220 7.15 -4.77 -12.47
C MET A 220 6.70 -5.81 -11.44
N ALA A 221 7.01 -5.58 -10.15
CA ALA A 221 6.59 -6.47 -9.07
C ALA A 221 5.07 -6.54 -8.94
N LEU A 222 4.37 -5.40 -8.99
CA LEU A 222 2.91 -5.35 -8.91
C LEU A 222 2.25 -6.08 -10.08
N VAL A 223 2.77 -5.91 -11.31
CA VAL A 223 2.27 -6.63 -12.50
C VAL A 223 2.50 -8.14 -12.36
N ALA A 224 3.68 -8.56 -11.91
CA ALA A 224 3.98 -9.98 -11.72
C ALA A 224 3.11 -10.61 -10.63
N LEU A 225 2.95 -9.93 -9.48
CA LEU A 225 2.09 -10.40 -8.39
C LEU A 225 0.61 -10.44 -8.80
N PHE A 226 0.13 -9.43 -9.51
CA PHE A 226 -1.25 -9.42 -10.04
C PHE A 226 -1.50 -10.59 -10.98
N ALA A 227 -0.59 -10.83 -11.93
CA ALA A 227 -0.71 -11.93 -12.88
C ALA A 227 -0.69 -13.30 -12.16
N TRP A 228 0.19 -13.45 -11.16
CA TRP A 228 0.24 -14.66 -10.34
C TRP A 228 -1.04 -14.84 -9.52
N ALA A 229 -1.51 -13.79 -8.84
CA ALA A 229 -2.74 -13.86 -8.05
C ALA A 229 -3.95 -14.20 -8.92
N THR A 230 -4.04 -13.63 -10.13
CA THR A 230 -5.11 -13.94 -11.10
C THR A 230 -5.04 -15.38 -11.55
N LEU A 231 -3.84 -15.92 -11.84
CA LEU A 231 -3.67 -17.32 -12.18
C LEU A 231 -4.12 -18.25 -11.04
N ARG A 232 -3.66 -17.96 -9.79
CA ARG A 232 -4.08 -18.72 -8.61
C ARG A 232 -5.61 -18.69 -8.44
N GLN A 233 -6.24 -17.55 -8.67
CA GLN A 233 -7.68 -17.42 -8.54
C GLN A 233 -8.46 -18.34 -9.50
N VAL A 234 -7.97 -18.56 -10.71
CA VAL A 234 -8.59 -19.49 -11.67
C VAL A 234 -8.70 -20.90 -11.10
N PHE A 235 -7.73 -21.32 -10.26
CA PHE A 235 -7.69 -22.68 -9.71
C PHE A 235 -8.26 -22.79 -8.29
N HIS A 236 -8.18 -21.72 -7.48
CA HIS A 236 -8.53 -21.73 -6.06
C HIS A 236 -9.75 -20.85 -5.73
N GLY A 237 -10.33 -20.16 -6.72
CA GLY A 237 -11.48 -19.31 -6.48
C GLY A 237 -11.15 -18.09 -5.62
N SER A 238 -11.98 -17.78 -4.62
CA SER A 238 -11.88 -16.56 -3.84
C SER A 238 -10.73 -16.53 -2.83
N LEU A 239 -10.27 -17.68 -2.33
CA LEU A 239 -9.21 -17.80 -1.31
C LEU A 239 -7.95 -18.36 -1.95
N LEU A 240 -6.95 -17.50 -2.18
CA LEU A 240 -5.75 -17.88 -2.93
C LEU A 240 -4.71 -18.66 -2.11
N ILE A 241 -4.84 -18.66 -0.78
CA ILE A 241 -3.90 -19.32 0.14
C ILE A 241 -4.12 -20.83 0.24
N GLU A 242 -5.20 -21.36 -0.31
CA GLU A 242 -5.49 -22.79 -0.26
C GLU A 242 -4.30 -23.64 -0.70
N THR A 243 -4.06 -24.72 0.03
CA THR A 243 -2.90 -25.59 -0.19
C THR A 243 -3.09 -26.47 -1.43
N GLY A 244 -1.96 -26.77 -2.06
CA GLY A 244 -1.94 -27.62 -3.26
C GLY A 244 -1.69 -26.83 -4.53
N VAL A 245 -1.22 -27.52 -5.53
CA VAL A 245 -0.97 -27.01 -6.89
C VAL A 245 -1.41 -28.08 -7.86
N ALA A 246 -2.44 -27.81 -8.62
CA ALA A 246 -2.89 -28.72 -9.68
C ALA A 246 -1.79 -28.86 -10.77
N PRO A 247 -1.64 -30.04 -11.41
CA PRO A 247 -0.66 -30.20 -12.50
C PRO A 247 -0.81 -29.14 -13.59
N ALA A 248 -2.04 -28.80 -13.98
CA ALA A 248 -2.32 -27.76 -14.95
C ALA A 248 -1.90 -26.36 -14.45
N GLU A 249 -2.12 -26.06 -13.17
CA GLU A 249 -1.65 -24.81 -12.55
C GLU A 249 -0.12 -24.71 -12.61
N ASN A 250 0.58 -25.81 -12.32
CA ASN A 250 2.05 -25.83 -12.37
C ASN A 250 2.60 -25.52 -13.77
N ILE A 251 2.00 -26.09 -14.80
CA ILE A 251 2.35 -25.81 -16.20
C ILE A 251 2.06 -24.34 -16.54
N LEU A 252 0.87 -23.84 -16.17
CA LEU A 252 0.50 -22.44 -16.45
C LEU A 252 1.35 -21.43 -15.69
N ARG A 253 1.89 -21.76 -14.52
CA ARG A 253 2.87 -20.93 -13.81
C ARG A 253 4.15 -20.75 -14.63
N SER A 254 4.64 -21.81 -15.29
CA SER A 254 5.82 -21.74 -16.15
C SER A 254 5.54 -20.90 -17.40
N LEU A 255 4.38 -21.07 -18.02
CA LEU A 255 3.94 -20.27 -19.18
C LEU A 255 3.74 -18.80 -18.78
N LEU A 256 3.20 -18.53 -17.59
CA LEU A 256 3.03 -17.16 -17.07
C LEU A 256 4.38 -16.46 -16.88
N LEU A 257 5.38 -17.16 -16.28
CA LEU A 257 6.72 -16.60 -16.14
C LEU A 257 7.34 -16.24 -17.50
N LEU A 258 7.15 -17.10 -18.50
CA LEU A 258 7.63 -16.85 -19.86
C LEU A 258 6.89 -15.68 -20.50
N ALA A 259 5.55 -15.63 -20.37
CA ALA A 259 4.73 -14.53 -20.91
C ALA A 259 5.12 -13.18 -20.27
N LEU A 260 5.33 -13.14 -18.95
CA LEU A 260 5.81 -11.95 -18.26
C LEU A 260 7.22 -11.55 -18.73
N ALA A 261 8.13 -12.51 -18.91
CA ALA A 261 9.47 -12.25 -19.42
C ALA A 261 9.42 -11.61 -20.80
N ILE A 262 8.63 -12.17 -21.72
CA ILE A 262 8.46 -11.62 -23.08
C ILE A 262 7.79 -10.24 -23.01
N GLY A 263 6.73 -10.09 -22.22
CA GLY A 263 6.02 -8.81 -22.06
C GLY A 263 6.94 -7.71 -21.54
N PHE A 264 7.76 -8.01 -20.52
CA PHE A 264 8.72 -7.05 -19.96
C PHE A 264 9.84 -6.71 -20.97
N LEU A 265 10.29 -7.68 -21.78
CA LEU A 265 11.25 -7.42 -22.83
C LEU A 265 10.68 -6.46 -23.88
N LEU A 266 9.52 -6.77 -24.43
CA LEU A 266 8.87 -5.96 -25.45
C LEU A 266 8.57 -4.54 -24.95
N TRP A 267 8.05 -4.43 -23.72
CA TRP A 267 7.84 -3.13 -23.09
C TRP A 267 9.13 -2.37 -22.86
N GLY A 268 10.19 -3.05 -22.37
CA GLY A 268 11.51 -2.47 -22.15
C GLY A 268 12.17 -1.95 -23.43
N ILE A 269 11.97 -2.65 -24.54
CA ILE A 269 12.42 -2.21 -25.87
C ILE A 269 11.61 -0.97 -26.31
N ARG A 270 10.27 -1.02 -26.19
CA ARG A 270 9.39 0.06 -26.61
C ARG A 270 9.66 1.39 -25.88
N VAL A 271 9.90 1.33 -24.55
CA VAL A 271 10.15 2.53 -23.74
C VAL A 271 11.62 2.88 -23.57
N GLY A 272 12.54 2.14 -24.19
CA GLY A 272 13.98 2.38 -24.10
C GLY A 272 14.58 2.17 -22.71
N ARG A 273 13.93 1.40 -21.82
CA ARG A 273 14.34 1.25 -20.41
C ARG A 273 15.08 -0.05 -20.16
N ARG A 274 16.33 0.08 -19.70
CA ARG A 274 17.19 -1.06 -19.38
C ARG A 274 16.66 -1.92 -18.24
N ASP A 275 16.06 -1.31 -17.22
CA ASP A 275 15.54 -2.01 -16.04
C ASP A 275 14.50 -3.09 -16.39
N TRP A 276 13.59 -2.81 -17.34
CA TRP A 276 12.60 -3.76 -17.85
C TRP A 276 13.25 -4.94 -18.59
N ARG A 277 14.29 -4.69 -19.35
CA ARG A 277 15.03 -5.74 -20.08
C ARG A 277 15.81 -6.64 -19.12
N ILE A 278 16.38 -6.08 -18.04
CA ILE A 278 17.03 -6.86 -16.98
C ILE A 278 16.01 -7.72 -16.26
N ALA A 279 14.86 -7.16 -15.87
CA ALA A 279 13.80 -7.93 -15.21
C ALA A 279 13.27 -9.07 -16.10
N SER A 280 13.12 -8.82 -17.40
CA SER A 280 12.78 -9.85 -18.38
C SER A 280 13.80 -10.99 -18.41
N LEU A 281 15.11 -10.66 -18.40
CA LEU A 281 16.16 -11.67 -18.35
C LEU A 281 16.07 -12.52 -17.07
N VAL A 282 15.86 -11.89 -15.92
CA VAL A 282 15.71 -12.60 -14.64
C VAL A 282 14.51 -13.55 -14.69
N LEU A 283 13.37 -13.10 -15.19
CA LEU A 283 12.17 -13.95 -15.34
C LEU A 283 12.39 -15.09 -16.34
N MET A 284 13.10 -14.84 -17.44
CA MET A 284 13.43 -15.87 -18.42
C MET A 284 14.32 -16.96 -17.81
N LEU A 285 15.34 -16.56 -17.05
CA LEU A 285 16.21 -17.50 -16.34
C LEU A 285 15.45 -18.26 -15.25
N ALA A 286 14.55 -17.60 -14.53
CA ALA A 286 13.67 -18.25 -13.54
C ALA A 286 12.74 -19.26 -14.19
N ALA A 287 12.14 -18.92 -15.34
CA ALA A 287 11.29 -19.84 -16.11
C ALA A 287 12.07 -21.06 -16.61
N ALA A 288 13.24 -20.84 -17.19
CA ALA A 288 14.12 -21.93 -17.63
C ALA A 288 14.54 -22.81 -16.44
N GLY A 289 15.02 -22.20 -15.35
CA GLY A 289 15.38 -22.92 -14.14
C GLY A 289 14.21 -23.75 -13.57
N LYS A 290 13.01 -23.17 -13.49
CA LYS A 290 11.83 -23.89 -13.03
C LYS A 290 11.52 -25.11 -13.91
N VAL A 291 11.48 -24.94 -15.22
CA VAL A 291 11.15 -26.03 -16.16
C VAL A 291 12.18 -27.16 -16.05
N PHE A 292 13.46 -26.85 -16.09
CA PHE A 292 14.50 -27.87 -16.14
C PHE A 292 14.85 -28.48 -14.77
N LEU A 293 14.78 -27.71 -13.69
CA LEU A 293 15.15 -28.21 -12.35
C LEU A 293 13.98 -28.85 -11.62
N PHE A 294 12.75 -28.36 -11.85
CA PHE A 294 11.58 -28.83 -11.12
C PHE A 294 10.63 -29.64 -12.01
N ASP A 295 10.22 -29.12 -13.17
CA ASP A 295 9.21 -29.79 -14.00
C ASP A 295 9.83 -31.03 -14.72
N ALA A 296 11.13 -30.98 -15.06
CA ALA A 296 11.86 -32.09 -15.66
C ALA A 296 12.51 -33.06 -14.63
N SER A 297 12.38 -32.81 -13.33
CA SER A 297 13.00 -33.63 -12.28
C SER A 297 12.46 -35.07 -12.23
N GLY A 298 11.23 -35.29 -12.72
CA GLY A 298 10.62 -36.60 -12.84
C GLY A 298 11.10 -37.44 -14.03
N LEU A 299 11.96 -36.88 -14.89
CA LEU A 299 12.54 -37.61 -16.03
C LEU A 299 13.70 -38.49 -15.59
N GLU A 300 13.79 -39.70 -16.11
CA GLU A 300 14.86 -40.66 -15.82
C GLU A 300 15.75 -40.93 -17.04
N GLY A 301 16.98 -41.44 -16.79
CA GLY A 301 17.90 -41.89 -17.82
C GLY A 301 18.33 -40.81 -18.81
N LEU A 302 18.32 -41.15 -20.10
CA LEU A 302 18.76 -40.28 -21.20
C LEU A 302 17.92 -39.01 -21.35
N LEU A 303 16.63 -39.02 -20.99
CA LEU A 303 15.77 -37.86 -21.03
C LEU A 303 16.20 -36.80 -20.02
N ARG A 304 16.68 -37.20 -18.83
CA ARG A 304 17.23 -36.31 -17.82
C ARG A 304 18.52 -35.65 -18.31
N ILE A 305 19.43 -36.44 -18.90
CA ILE A 305 20.69 -35.92 -19.47
C ILE A 305 20.35 -34.93 -20.63
N GLY A 306 19.42 -35.30 -21.51
CA GLY A 306 19.00 -34.45 -22.62
C GLY A 306 18.38 -33.13 -22.15
N SER A 307 17.58 -33.13 -21.07
CA SER A 307 16.97 -31.92 -20.51
C SER A 307 18.03 -30.98 -19.92
N PHE A 308 19.05 -31.48 -19.20
CA PHE A 308 20.14 -30.64 -18.70
C PHE A 308 21.02 -30.09 -19.82
N ALA A 309 21.28 -30.85 -20.88
CA ALA A 309 21.97 -30.35 -22.06
C ALA A 309 21.17 -29.22 -22.76
N ALA A 310 19.86 -29.43 -22.94
CA ALA A 310 18.96 -28.42 -23.47
C ALA A 310 18.91 -27.14 -22.61
N LEU A 311 18.94 -27.27 -21.27
CA LEU A 311 19.06 -26.12 -20.36
C LEU A 311 20.35 -25.36 -20.61
N GLY A 312 21.50 -26.04 -20.69
CA GLY A 312 22.79 -25.42 -20.96
C GLY A 312 22.80 -24.64 -22.28
N PHE A 313 22.33 -25.22 -23.36
CA PHE A 313 22.20 -24.52 -24.66
C PHE A 313 21.21 -23.38 -24.62
N SER A 314 20.08 -23.52 -23.92
CA SER A 314 19.09 -22.44 -23.75
C SER A 314 19.69 -21.26 -22.99
N LEU A 315 20.46 -21.50 -21.91
CA LEU A 315 21.12 -20.43 -21.15
C LEU A 315 22.17 -19.72 -21.98
N ILE A 316 22.95 -20.43 -22.79
CA ILE A 316 23.94 -19.84 -23.72
C ILE A 316 23.20 -18.98 -24.76
N GLY A 317 22.11 -19.49 -25.36
CA GLY A 317 21.31 -18.76 -26.33
C GLY A 317 20.67 -17.50 -25.75
N ILE A 318 20.10 -17.59 -24.57
CA ILE A 318 19.55 -16.46 -23.82
C ILE A 318 20.66 -15.43 -23.52
N GLY A 319 21.81 -15.87 -23.02
CA GLY A 319 22.96 -14.99 -22.74
C GLY A 319 23.44 -14.25 -23.99
N TRP A 320 23.56 -14.95 -25.12
CA TRP A 320 23.94 -14.34 -26.40
C TRP A 320 22.89 -13.34 -26.91
N LEU A 321 21.59 -13.66 -26.83
CA LEU A 321 20.52 -12.77 -27.24
C LEU A 321 20.53 -11.47 -26.42
N TYR A 322 20.65 -11.60 -25.10
CA TYR A 322 20.65 -10.44 -24.20
C TYR A 322 21.94 -9.63 -24.23
N SER A 323 23.10 -10.23 -24.51
CA SER A 323 24.35 -9.48 -24.70
C SER A 323 24.23 -8.45 -25.81
N ARG A 324 23.52 -8.77 -26.90
CA ARG A 324 23.21 -7.85 -27.98
C ARG A 324 22.22 -6.75 -27.59
N GLN A 325 21.24 -7.07 -26.71
CA GLN A 325 20.20 -6.12 -26.32
C GLN A 325 20.64 -5.17 -25.19
N LEU A 326 21.63 -5.58 -24.40
CA LEU A 326 22.14 -4.80 -23.27
C LEU A 326 23.42 -4.05 -23.60
N ALA A 327 24.05 -4.31 -24.75
CA ALA A 327 25.20 -3.56 -25.22
C ALA A 327 24.85 -2.06 -25.31
N PRO A 328 25.74 -1.15 -24.85
CA PRO A 328 25.55 0.27 -25.04
C PRO A 328 25.44 0.56 -26.54
N ALA A 329 24.48 1.41 -26.94
CA ALA A 329 24.52 1.96 -28.30
C ALA A 329 25.85 2.67 -28.48
N THR A 330 26.68 2.22 -29.42
CA THR A 330 27.91 2.88 -29.76
C THR A 330 27.54 4.31 -30.22
N PRO A 331 28.10 5.36 -29.63
CA PRO A 331 27.83 6.70 -30.12
C PRO A 331 28.27 6.73 -31.60
N ALA A 332 27.37 7.14 -32.50
CA ALA A 332 27.68 7.40 -33.88
C ALA A 332 28.74 8.51 -33.90
N SER A 333 29.91 8.17 -34.36
CA SER A 333 31.03 9.08 -34.62
C SER A 333 30.69 10.10 -35.69
#